data_b688e430cf276c797ea7b79d5f64fa00
#
_entry.id   b688e430cf276c797ea7b79d5f64fa00
#
_cell.length_a   1.000
_cell.length_b   1.000
_cell.length_c   1.000
_cell.angle_alpha   90.00
_cell.angle_beta   90.00
_cell.angle_gamma   90.00
#
_symmetry.space_group_name_H-M   'P 1'
#
loop_
_entity.id
_entity.type
_entity.pdbx_description
1 polymer ?
#
loop_
_entity_poly.entity_id
_entity_poly.type
_entity_poly.pdbx_seq_one_letter_code
_entity_poly.pdbx_strand_id
1 'polypeptide(L)'
;MGFTAIWITPVTKQLPQDTSEGTAYHGYWQQDIYSVNSNYGTADDLKALASALHDRGMYLMVDVVANHMGYAGAGDSVDYSVFNPFNSQTSFHPLCFISNYDNQTDVENCWLGDNSVPLPDLDTTNPDVQKIWYNWVNSLVSNYSIDGLRIDTVKHVQSDFWPGFNDAAGVYCIGEVFDGDPAYTCPYQEVLDGVLNYPIYYPLLKAFQSTSGSMSSLYDMINTVKSQCADSTLLGTFVENHDTPRFASYTKDMALAKNAAAFIILSDGIPIIYAGQEQHYSGGADPANREAVWLSGYSTTSDLYKLIATANAIRSHAISKDPGYVTYKVRGSHSRKDHTIKQGLLNPQNNPIYKDTSTIAMRKGSDGAQIITVLSNLGASGSSYTLSLGGTGYEAGQQLTEMFSCTTVTVGSDGKVPVPMASGLPRVFYPTAGLNGSTVCT
;
A
#
# COMPACT_ATOMS: atom_id res chain seq x y z
N MET A 1 -11.18 -1.73 13.31
CA MET A 1 -9.86 -1.09 13.13
C MET A 1 -9.90 0.29 12.46
N GLY A 2 -11.03 0.74 11.89
CA GLY A 2 -11.18 2.08 11.31
C GLY A 2 -10.63 2.23 9.88
N PHE A 3 -10.52 1.15 9.13
CA PHE A 3 -10.21 1.21 7.70
C PHE A 3 -11.43 1.67 6.90
N THR A 4 -11.16 2.32 5.76
CA THR A 4 -12.19 2.87 4.87
C THR A 4 -12.34 2.07 3.57
N ALA A 5 -11.47 1.10 3.32
CA ALA A 5 -11.52 0.25 2.14
C ALA A 5 -11.03 -1.16 2.45
N ILE A 6 -11.47 -2.11 1.61
CA ILE A 6 -10.94 -3.48 1.55
C ILE A 6 -10.41 -3.70 0.13
N TRP A 7 -9.18 -4.21 0.02
CA TRP A 7 -8.62 -4.73 -1.22
C TRP A 7 -8.67 -6.26 -1.20
N ILE A 8 -9.32 -6.84 -2.23
CA ILE A 8 -9.43 -8.29 -2.43
C ILE A 8 -8.60 -8.74 -3.63
N THR A 9 -8.17 -10.01 -3.61
CA THR A 9 -7.46 -10.68 -4.72
C THR A 9 -8.29 -10.72 -6.00
N PRO A 10 -7.68 -11.04 -7.17
CA PRO A 10 -8.40 -11.06 -8.45
C PRO A 10 -9.62 -11.98 -8.43
N VAL A 11 -10.72 -11.47 -8.99
CA VAL A 11 -12.04 -12.13 -8.94
C VAL A 11 -12.34 -12.99 -10.18
N THR A 12 -11.49 -12.97 -11.19
CA THR A 12 -11.67 -13.69 -12.46
C THR A 12 -11.51 -15.19 -12.27
N LYS A 13 -12.14 -15.98 -13.19
CA LYS A 13 -12.02 -17.45 -13.17
C LYS A 13 -10.59 -17.87 -13.45
N GLN A 14 -10.09 -18.76 -12.64
CA GLN A 14 -8.71 -19.22 -12.61
C GLN A 14 -8.52 -20.57 -13.26
N LEU A 15 -7.27 -20.92 -13.53
CA LEU A 15 -6.77 -22.23 -13.86
C LEU A 15 -7.36 -23.28 -12.90
N PRO A 16 -8.07 -24.31 -13.40
CA PRO A 16 -8.76 -25.27 -12.52
C PRO A 16 -7.87 -26.42 -12.05
N GLN A 17 -6.71 -26.62 -12.70
CA GLN A 17 -5.83 -27.75 -12.42
C GLN A 17 -5.04 -27.53 -11.13
N ASP A 18 -4.76 -28.63 -10.44
CA ASP A 18 -3.71 -28.72 -9.43
C ASP A 18 -2.38 -28.95 -10.14
N THR A 19 -1.41 -28.07 -9.91
CA THR A 19 -0.11 -28.07 -10.59
C THR A 19 1.02 -28.47 -9.62
N SER A 20 2.24 -28.64 -10.14
CA SER A 20 3.43 -28.82 -9.31
C SER A 20 3.72 -27.63 -8.39
N GLU A 21 3.17 -26.45 -8.72
CA GLU A 21 3.29 -25.20 -7.95
C GLU A 21 2.06 -24.93 -7.08
N GLY A 22 1.12 -25.88 -7.00
CA GLY A 22 -0.14 -25.77 -6.27
C GLY A 22 -1.32 -25.35 -7.13
N THR A 23 -2.34 -24.82 -6.48
CA THR A 23 -3.58 -24.37 -7.11
C THR A 23 -3.60 -22.85 -7.32
N ALA A 24 -4.46 -22.36 -8.23
CA ALA A 24 -4.62 -20.94 -8.51
C ALA A 24 -5.47 -20.19 -7.44
N TYR A 25 -5.37 -20.57 -6.16
CA TYR A 25 -6.13 -19.96 -5.06
C TYR A 25 -5.88 -18.46 -4.89
N HIS A 26 -4.71 -18.01 -5.30
CA HIS A 26 -4.25 -16.62 -5.19
C HIS A 26 -4.90 -15.67 -6.20
N GLY A 27 -5.42 -16.17 -7.33
CA GLY A 27 -6.12 -15.35 -8.33
C GLY A 27 -5.25 -14.81 -9.48
N TYR A 28 -3.97 -15.20 -9.57
CA TYR A 28 -3.05 -14.67 -10.59
C TYR A 28 -2.82 -15.61 -11.78
N TRP A 29 -3.56 -16.72 -11.91
CA TRP A 29 -3.52 -17.65 -13.05
C TRP A 29 -4.86 -17.68 -13.76
N GLN A 30 -5.32 -16.52 -14.24
CA GLN A 30 -6.64 -16.36 -14.83
C GLN A 30 -6.75 -17.06 -16.20
N GLN A 31 -7.95 -17.59 -16.49
CA GLN A 31 -8.27 -18.18 -17.79
C GLN A 31 -9.54 -17.59 -18.44
N ASP A 32 -10.45 -17.04 -17.65
CA ASP A 32 -11.66 -16.40 -18.18
C ASP A 32 -11.92 -15.11 -17.41
N ILE A 33 -11.73 -13.98 -18.09
CA ILE A 33 -11.87 -12.66 -17.44
C ILE A 33 -13.33 -12.25 -17.27
N TYR A 34 -14.27 -12.88 -17.97
CA TYR A 34 -15.70 -12.55 -17.89
C TYR A 34 -16.46 -13.32 -16.80
N SER A 35 -15.85 -14.35 -16.24
CA SER A 35 -16.46 -15.17 -15.19
C SER A 35 -15.82 -14.90 -13.83
N VAL A 36 -16.67 -14.86 -12.79
CA VAL A 36 -16.18 -14.81 -11.39
C VAL A 36 -15.67 -16.19 -10.97
N ASN A 37 -14.61 -16.22 -10.18
CA ASN A 37 -14.04 -17.45 -9.62
C ASN A 37 -15.02 -18.10 -8.62
N SER A 38 -15.66 -19.19 -9.04
CA SER A 38 -16.68 -19.89 -8.24
C SER A 38 -16.17 -20.50 -6.94
N ASN A 39 -14.83 -20.60 -6.75
CA ASN A 39 -14.27 -21.07 -5.49
C ASN A 39 -14.47 -20.06 -4.34
N TYR A 40 -14.71 -18.78 -4.66
CA TYR A 40 -14.88 -17.71 -3.68
C TYR A 40 -16.31 -17.14 -3.66
N GLY A 41 -17.17 -17.58 -4.53
CA GLY A 41 -18.55 -17.14 -4.59
C GLY A 41 -19.04 -16.89 -6.01
N THR A 42 -20.18 -16.24 -6.10
CA THR A 42 -20.86 -15.89 -7.34
C THR A 42 -20.73 -14.41 -7.66
N ALA A 43 -21.16 -14.01 -8.87
CA ALA A 43 -21.29 -12.60 -9.24
C ALA A 43 -22.21 -11.82 -8.28
N ASP A 44 -23.27 -12.47 -7.77
CA ASP A 44 -24.19 -11.84 -6.82
C ASP A 44 -23.56 -11.70 -5.41
N ASP A 45 -22.71 -12.63 -5.01
CA ASP A 45 -21.95 -12.50 -3.74
C ASP A 45 -20.96 -11.33 -3.81
N LEU A 46 -20.30 -11.11 -4.96
CA LEU A 46 -19.41 -9.97 -5.16
C LEU A 46 -20.17 -8.62 -5.11
N LYS A 47 -21.37 -8.56 -5.73
CA LYS A 47 -22.25 -7.39 -5.61
C LYS A 47 -22.72 -7.17 -4.16
N ALA A 48 -23.03 -8.25 -3.45
CA ALA A 48 -23.45 -8.18 -2.06
C ALA A 48 -22.31 -7.69 -1.16
N LEU A 49 -21.05 -8.08 -1.43
CA LEU A 49 -19.88 -7.56 -0.75
C LEU A 49 -19.72 -6.04 -0.95
N ALA A 50 -19.80 -5.58 -2.20
CA ALA A 50 -19.70 -4.14 -2.51
C ALA A 50 -20.81 -3.35 -1.77
N SER A 51 -22.07 -3.81 -1.87
CA SER A 51 -23.19 -3.19 -1.16
C SER A 51 -22.98 -3.13 0.36
N ALA A 52 -22.52 -4.24 0.95
CA ALA A 52 -22.29 -4.32 2.39
C ALA A 52 -21.15 -3.40 2.85
N LEU A 53 -20.16 -3.12 2.03
CA LEU A 53 -19.11 -2.14 2.27
C LEU A 53 -19.65 -0.73 2.18
N HIS A 54 -20.38 -0.40 1.11
CA HIS A 54 -20.98 0.91 0.89
C HIS A 54 -21.97 1.28 2.01
N ASP A 55 -22.78 0.34 2.49
CA ASP A 55 -23.67 0.53 3.65
C ASP A 55 -22.93 0.92 4.93
N ARG A 56 -21.64 0.64 4.99
CA ARG A 56 -20.74 1.00 6.11
C ARG A 56 -19.87 2.23 5.82
N GLY A 57 -20.08 2.89 4.68
CA GLY A 57 -19.23 3.99 4.22
C GLY A 57 -17.81 3.54 3.86
N MET A 58 -17.64 2.29 3.45
CA MET A 58 -16.36 1.72 3.03
C MET A 58 -16.33 1.48 1.52
N TYR A 59 -15.14 1.35 0.96
CA TYR A 59 -14.87 1.15 -0.45
C TYR A 59 -14.37 -0.26 -0.74
N LEU A 60 -14.65 -0.74 -1.96
CA LEU A 60 -14.14 -1.99 -2.50
C LEU A 60 -13.03 -1.70 -3.53
N MET A 61 -11.82 -2.20 -3.27
CA MET A 61 -10.74 -2.28 -4.25
C MET A 61 -10.56 -3.71 -4.71
N VAL A 62 -10.49 -3.93 -6.01
CA VAL A 62 -10.30 -5.26 -6.61
C VAL A 62 -8.94 -5.32 -7.30
N ASP A 63 -8.21 -6.41 -7.07
CA ASP A 63 -6.99 -6.72 -7.79
C ASP A 63 -7.30 -7.17 -9.22
N VAL A 64 -6.51 -6.72 -10.20
CA VAL A 64 -6.68 -7.06 -11.61
C VAL A 64 -5.34 -7.36 -12.26
N VAL A 65 -5.33 -8.37 -13.14
CA VAL A 65 -4.16 -8.82 -13.89
C VAL A 65 -4.40 -8.52 -15.36
N ALA A 66 -3.64 -7.59 -15.95
CA ALA A 66 -3.76 -7.26 -17.39
C ALA A 66 -2.62 -7.85 -18.22
N ASN A 67 -1.53 -8.25 -17.58
CA ASN A 67 -0.33 -8.70 -18.21
C ASN A 67 -0.45 -10.08 -18.88
N HIS A 68 -1.05 -11.06 -18.21
CA HIS A 68 -0.94 -12.46 -18.60
C HIS A 68 -2.20 -13.27 -18.32
N MET A 69 -2.24 -14.46 -18.96
CA MET A 69 -3.13 -15.56 -18.62
C MET A 69 -2.34 -16.68 -17.94
N GLY A 70 -3.00 -17.68 -17.34
CA GLY A 70 -2.33 -18.80 -16.67
C GLY A 70 -2.57 -20.14 -17.38
N TYR A 71 -1.51 -20.95 -17.58
CA TYR A 71 -1.60 -22.27 -18.19
C TYR A 71 -0.88 -23.32 -17.36
N ALA A 72 -1.44 -24.56 -17.30
CA ALA A 72 -0.79 -25.70 -16.67
C ALA A 72 -0.15 -26.59 -17.75
N GLY A 73 1.17 -26.58 -17.83
CA GLY A 73 1.93 -27.34 -18.82
C GLY A 73 3.11 -26.55 -19.36
N ALA A 74 3.80 -27.09 -20.37
CA ALA A 74 4.96 -26.42 -20.93
C ALA A 74 4.58 -25.21 -21.81
N GLY A 75 5.42 -24.18 -21.81
CA GLY A 75 5.15 -22.95 -22.55
C GLY A 75 5.01 -23.12 -24.07
N ASP A 76 5.72 -24.10 -24.66
CA ASP A 76 5.62 -24.45 -26.08
C ASP A 76 4.39 -25.27 -26.44
N SER A 77 3.61 -25.71 -25.45
CA SER A 77 2.41 -26.53 -25.61
C SER A 77 1.12 -25.83 -25.17
N VAL A 78 1.14 -24.50 -25.03
CA VAL A 78 -0.04 -23.73 -24.60
C VAL A 78 -1.21 -23.92 -25.57
N ASP A 79 -2.31 -24.43 -25.04
CA ASP A 79 -3.61 -24.46 -25.74
C ASP A 79 -4.36 -23.14 -25.48
N TYR A 80 -4.23 -22.20 -26.39
CA TYR A 80 -4.86 -20.89 -26.28
C TYR A 80 -6.41 -20.95 -26.26
N SER A 81 -7.01 -22.05 -26.70
CA SER A 81 -8.47 -22.21 -26.70
C SER A 81 -9.11 -22.24 -25.31
N VAL A 82 -8.30 -22.46 -24.25
CA VAL A 82 -8.76 -22.43 -22.86
C VAL A 82 -8.97 -21.01 -22.33
N PHE A 83 -8.45 -20.00 -23.02
CA PHE A 83 -8.55 -18.62 -22.60
C PHE A 83 -9.79 -17.93 -23.16
N ASN A 84 -10.50 -17.18 -22.33
CA ASN A 84 -11.63 -16.38 -22.73
C ASN A 84 -11.45 -14.92 -22.28
N PRO A 85 -11.37 -13.95 -23.21
CA PRO A 85 -11.59 -14.04 -24.67
C PRO A 85 -10.33 -14.29 -25.50
N PHE A 86 -9.14 -14.31 -24.92
CA PHE A 86 -7.84 -14.34 -25.63
C PHE A 86 -7.49 -15.74 -26.16
N ASN A 87 -8.40 -16.33 -26.95
CA ASN A 87 -8.33 -17.71 -27.41
C ASN A 87 -7.48 -17.93 -28.67
N SER A 88 -6.58 -17.03 -28.99
CA SER A 88 -5.67 -17.11 -30.13
C SER A 88 -4.27 -16.68 -29.75
N GLN A 89 -3.26 -17.42 -30.22
CA GLN A 89 -1.85 -17.06 -30.04
C GLN A 89 -1.52 -15.63 -30.51
N THR A 90 -2.29 -15.08 -31.45
CA THR A 90 -2.07 -13.73 -31.98
C THR A 90 -2.38 -12.61 -30.97
N SER A 91 -2.93 -12.95 -29.81
CA SER A 91 -3.16 -12.00 -28.70
C SER A 91 -1.97 -11.92 -27.75
N PHE A 92 -0.92 -12.72 -27.95
CA PHE A 92 0.19 -12.87 -27.02
C PHE A 92 1.53 -12.60 -27.68
N HIS A 93 2.48 -12.13 -26.90
CA HIS A 93 3.87 -12.11 -27.32
C HIS A 93 4.42 -13.52 -27.57
N PRO A 94 5.40 -13.71 -28.47
CA PRO A 94 6.06 -15.00 -28.68
C PRO A 94 6.65 -15.55 -27.37
N LEU A 95 6.65 -16.88 -27.23
CA LEU A 95 7.22 -17.52 -26.06
C LEU A 95 8.69 -17.13 -25.86
N CYS A 96 8.99 -16.45 -24.81
CA CYS A 96 10.27 -16.29 -24.14
C CYS A 96 10.00 -16.10 -22.65
N PHE A 97 10.79 -16.65 -21.77
CA PHE A 97 10.71 -16.31 -20.34
C PHE A 97 11.66 -15.17 -20.04
N ILE A 98 11.25 -14.27 -19.12
CA ILE A 98 12.07 -13.13 -18.70
C ILE A 98 13.41 -13.66 -18.18
N SER A 99 14.50 -13.18 -18.76
CA SER A 99 15.86 -13.60 -18.43
C SER A 99 16.72 -12.47 -17.88
N ASN A 100 16.33 -11.23 -18.10
CA ASN A 100 17.07 -10.04 -17.68
C ASN A 100 16.14 -8.91 -17.25
N TYR A 101 15.96 -8.74 -15.95
CA TYR A 101 15.14 -7.66 -15.37
C TYR A 101 15.75 -6.26 -15.50
N ASP A 102 17.01 -6.13 -15.92
CA ASP A 102 17.62 -4.82 -16.25
C ASP A 102 17.33 -4.40 -17.71
N ASN A 103 16.68 -5.25 -18.50
CA ASN A 103 16.25 -4.96 -19.86
C ASN A 103 14.73 -4.82 -19.93
N GLN A 104 14.23 -3.57 -19.99
CA GLN A 104 12.80 -3.28 -20.00
C GLN A 104 12.06 -3.97 -21.15
N THR A 105 12.69 -4.14 -22.31
CA THR A 105 12.10 -4.88 -23.45
C THR A 105 11.91 -6.37 -23.15
N ASP A 106 12.84 -6.99 -22.41
CA ASP A 106 12.71 -8.36 -21.95
C ASP A 106 11.57 -8.49 -20.93
N VAL A 107 11.47 -7.54 -20.02
CA VAL A 107 10.43 -7.46 -18.99
C VAL A 107 9.03 -7.28 -19.58
N GLU A 108 8.88 -6.50 -20.66
CA GLU A 108 7.58 -6.16 -21.29
C GLU A 108 7.12 -7.14 -22.37
N ASN A 109 7.99 -8.03 -22.88
CA ASN A 109 7.63 -8.88 -24.01
C ASN A 109 7.85 -10.37 -23.73
N CYS A 110 8.56 -10.73 -22.65
CA CYS A 110 8.75 -12.11 -22.27
C CYS A 110 7.84 -12.50 -21.10
N TRP A 111 7.53 -13.77 -21.02
CA TRP A 111 6.54 -14.32 -20.09
C TRP A 111 7.07 -14.41 -18.66
N LEU A 112 6.22 -14.15 -17.71
CA LEU A 112 6.37 -14.56 -16.32
C LEU A 112 6.10 -16.07 -16.17
N GLY A 113 6.32 -16.58 -14.96
CA GLY A 113 6.19 -18.00 -14.67
C GLY A 113 7.39 -18.81 -15.20
N ASP A 114 7.16 -20.07 -15.44
CA ASP A 114 8.16 -21.01 -15.94
C ASP A 114 7.55 -22.07 -16.86
N ASN A 115 8.28 -23.18 -17.10
CA ASN A 115 7.80 -24.23 -17.98
C ASN A 115 6.86 -25.24 -17.28
N SER A 116 6.50 -25.01 -16.01
CA SER A 116 5.48 -25.77 -15.25
C SER A 116 4.14 -25.05 -15.25
N VAL A 117 4.20 -23.74 -14.97
CA VAL A 117 3.05 -22.83 -15.04
C VAL A 117 3.47 -21.57 -15.78
N PRO A 118 3.53 -21.62 -17.12
CA PRO A 118 3.80 -20.43 -17.91
C PRO A 118 2.65 -19.44 -17.78
N LEU A 119 3.01 -18.18 -17.80
CA LEU A 119 2.07 -17.07 -17.79
C LEU A 119 2.13 -16.37 -19.17
N PRO A 120 1.38 -16.88 -20.17
CA PRO A 120 1.38 -16.30 -21.51
C PRO A 120 1.11 -14.81 -21.46
N ASP A 121 2.05 -14.03 -21.97
CA ASP A 121 2.09 -12.59 -21.91
C ASP A 121 1.26 -11.97 -23.04
N LEU A 122 0.30 -11.12 -22.68
CA LEU A 122 -0.61 -10.50 -23.64
C LEU A 122 0.06 -9.34 -24.37
N ASP A 123 0.00 -9.35 -25.70
CA ASP A 123 0.50 -8.24 -26.52
C ASP A 123 -0.40 -6.99 -26.36
N THR A 124 -0.11 -6.20 -25.34
CA THR A 124 -0.84 -4.96 -25.05
C THR A 124 -0.52 -3.82 -26.02
N THR A 125 0.38 -4.02 -27.00
CA THR A 125 0.55 -3.11 -28.13
C THR A 125 -0.49 -3.36 -29.23
N ASN A 126 -1.15 -4.54 -29.23
CA ASN A 126 -2.19 -4.90 -30.15
C ASN A 126 -3.50 -4.15 -29.83
N PRO A 127 -4.06 -3.35 -30.77
CA PRO A 127 -5.27 -2.57 -30.52
C PRO A 127 -6.52 -3.41 -30.18
N ASP A 128 -6.61 -4.65 -30.66
CA ASP A 128 -7.73 -5.53 -30.34
C ASP A 128 -7.63 -6.02 -28.88
N VAL A 129 -6.43 -6.32 -28.39
CA VAL A 129 -6.17 -6.67 -26.99
C VAL A 129 -6.49 -5.46 -26.09
N GLN A 130 -6.02 -4.26 -26.45
CA GLN A 130 -6.32 -3.01 -25.72
C GLN A 130 -7.82 -2.79 -25.63
N LYS A 131 -8.54 -2.91 -26.74
CA LYS A 131 -9.99 -2.71 -26.79
C LYS A 131 -10.75 -3.69 -25.89
N ILE A 132 -10.31 -4.94 -25.84
CA ILE A 132 -10.89 -5.95 -24.94
C ILE A 132 -10.70 -5.53 -23.49
N TRP A 133 -9.48 -5.16 -23.09
CA TRP A 133 -9.17 -4.76 -21.73
C TRP A 133 -9.92 -3.51 -21.29
N TYR A 134 -9.97 -2.47 -22.13
CA TYR A 134 -10.67 -1.23 -21.79
C TYR A 134 -12.18 -1.43 -21.63
N ASN A 135 -12.79 -2.26 -22.47
CA ASN A 135 -14.20 -2.62 -22.34
C ASN A 135 -14.46 -3.48 -21.09
N TRP A 136 -13.55 -4.43 -20.84
CA TRP A 136 -13.67 -5.32 -19.69
C TRP A 136 -13.56 -4.57 -18.36
N VAL A 137 -12.55 -3.73 -18.18
CA VAL A 137 -12.35 -3.01 -16.92
C VAL A 137 -13.49 -2.05 -16.62
N ASN A 138 -14.02 -1.35 -17.64
CA ASN A 138 -15.21 -0.52 -17.51
C ASN A 138 -16.44 -1.34 -17.06
N SER A 139 -16.63 -2.52 -17.67
CA SER A 139 -17.72 -3.43 -17.32
C SER A 139 -17.55 -4.01 -15.93
N LEU A 140 -16.33 -4.39 -15.54
CA LEU A 140 -16.02 -4.92 -14.21
C LEU A 140 -16.37 -3.90 -13.13
N VAL A 141 -15.86 -2.68 -13.26
CA VAL A 141 -16.11 -1.59 -12.31
C VAL A 141 -17.60 -1.29 -12.20
N SER A 142 -18.28 -1.13 -13.35
CA SER A 142 -19.70 -0.76 -13.39
C SER A 142 -20.61 -1.86 -12.84
N ASN A 143 -20.38 -3.12 -13.21
CA ASN A 143 -21.25 -4.25 -12.84
C ASN A 143 -21.19 -4.60 -11.37
N TYR A 144 -20.05 -4.35 -10.71
CA TYR A 144 -19.80 -4.74 -9.31
C TYR A 144 -19.65 -3.55 -8.37
N SER A 145 -19.85 -2.31 -8.85
CA SER A 145 -19.73 -1.09 -8.06
C SER A 145 -18.38 -1.02 -7.33
N ILE A 146 -17.29 -1.27 -8.07
CA ILE A 146 -15.93 -1.23 -7.56
C ILE A 146 -15.47 0.22 -7.47
N ASP A 147 -14.77 0.59 -6.39
CA ASP A 147 -14.34 1.96 -6.11
C ASP A 147 -12.86 2.21 -6.44
N GLY A 148 -12.08 1.16 -6.62
CA GLY A 148 -10.67 1.26 -6.97
C GLY A 148 -10.11 -0.06 -7.47
N LEU A 149 -8.99 0.01 -8.18
CA LEU A 149 -8.27 -1.15 -8.67
C LEU A 149 -6.83 -1.15 -8.16
N ARG A 150 -6.34 -2.32 -7.74
CA ARG A 150 -4.91 -2.61 -7.69
C ARG A 150 -4.56 -3.34 -8.97
N ILE A 151 -3.55 -2.88 -9.66
CA ILE A 151 -3.14 -3.46 -10.94
C ILE A 151 -1.84 -4.22 -10.71
N ASP A 152 -1.90 -5.51 -10.99
CA ASP A 152 -0.77 -6.43 -10.91
C ASP A 152 0.26 -6.16 -12.01
N THR A 153 1.54 -6.43 -11.72
CA THR A 153 2.63 -6.53 -12.72
C THR A 153 2.72 -5.36 -13.71
N VAL A 154 2.48 -4.11 -13.25
CA VAL A 154 2.41 -2.92 -14.12
C VAL A 154 3.67 -2.71 -14.95
N LYS A 155 4.86 -3.00 -14.41
CA LYS A 155 6.14 -2.83 -15.12
C LYS A 155 6.36 -3.82 -16.28
N HIS A 156 5.55 -4.88 -16.33
CA HIS A 156 5.60 -5.92 -17.35
C HIS A 156 4.73 -5.61 -18.58
N VAL A 157 3.98 -4.51 -18.54
CA VAL A 157 3.12 -4.04 -19.63
C VAL A 157 3.66 -2.71 -20.14
N GLN A 158 3.62 -2.50 -21.46
CA GLN A 158 4.06 -1.26 -22.09
C GLN A 158 3.33 -0.06 -21.50
N SER A 159 4.09 0.98 -21.12
CA SER A 159 3.56 2.12 -20.37
C SER A 159 2.42 2.85 -21.10
N ASP A 160 2.41 2.85 -22.44
CA ASP A 160 1.40 3.50 -23.26
C ASP A 160 0.00 2.86 -23.18
N PHE A 161 -0.08 1.61 -22.68
CA PHE A 161 -1.35 0.92 -22.42
C PHE A 161 -2.12 1.55 -21.25
N TRP A 162 -1.43 1.97 -20.20
CA TRP A 162 -2.03 2.33 -18.93
C TRP A 162 -2.94 3.55 -18.95
N PRO A 163 -2.64 4.65 -19.67
CA PRO A 163 -3.57 5.79 -19.71
C PRO A 163 -4.96 5.42 -20.20
N GLY A 164 -5.06 4.60 -21.26
CA GLY A 164 -6.34 4.14 -21.78
C GLY A 164 -7.07 3.19 -20.82
N PHE A 165 -6.35 2.30 -20.17
CA PHE A 165 -6.89 1.41 -19.14
C PHE A 165 -7.41 2.19 -17.93
N ASN A 166 -6.62 3.12 -17.41
CA ASN A 166 -6.98 3.97 -16.26
C ASN A 166 -8.21 4.84 -16.54
N ASP A 167 -8.27 5.43 -17.75
CA ASP A 167 -9.41 6.24 -18.18
C ASP A 167 -10.67 5.37 -18.32
N ALA A 168 -10.56 4.14 -18.86
CA ALA A 168 -11.66 3.21 -19.00
C ALA A 168 -12.19 2.68 -17.66
N ALA A 169 -11.30 2.46 -16.69
CA ALA A 169 -11.67 2.07 -15.32
C ALA A 169 -12.51 3.16 -14.64
N GLY A 170 -12.13 4.43 -14.80
CA GLY A 170 -12.87 5.58 -14.25
C GLY A 170 -12.87 5.67 -12.72
N VAL A 171 -12.08 4.84 -12.05
CA VAL A 171 -11.88 4.80 -10.60
C VAL A 171 -10.38 4.90 -10.27
N TYR A 172 -10.04 5.09 -9.00
CA TYR A 172 -8.65 5.14 -8.58
C TYR A 172 -7.91 3.83 -8.88
N CYS A 173 -6.81 3.93 -9.62
CA CYS A 173 -5.96 2.80 -9.99
C CYS A 173 -4.57 2.92 -9.35
N ILE A 174 -4.22 1.93 -8.53
CA ILE A 174 -2.89 1.82 -7.93
C ILE A 174 -2.12 0.65 -8.55
N GLY A 175 -0.97 0.94 -9.15
CA GLY A 175 -0.17 -0.06 -9.86
C GLY A 175 0.88 -0.72 -8.98
N GLU A 176 1.12 -2.00 -9.22
CA GLU A 176 2.29 -2.67 -8.69
C GLU A 176 3.48 -2.47 -9.62
N VAL A 177 4.46 -1.73 -9.15
CA VAL A 177 5.80 -1.65 -9.75
C VAL A 177 6.78 -2.18 -8.70
N PHE A 178 7.08 -3.48 -8.78
CA PHE A 178 7.91 -4.16 -7.79
C PHE A 178 9.38 -3.77 -7.98
N ASP A 179 9.72 -2.57 -7.54
CA ASP A 179 11.08 -2.01 -7.58
C ASP A 179 11.29 -1.00 -6.46
N GLY A 180 12.49 -1.00 -5.85
CA GLY A 180 12.86 -0.12 -4.76
C GLY A 180 13.47 1.22 -5.20
N ASP A 181 13.75 1.41 -6.49
CA ASP A 181 14.28 2.66 -7.01
C ASP A 181 13.15 3.64 -7.33
N PRO A 182 13.10 4.80 -6.64
CA PRO A 182 12.12 5.83 -6.96
C PRO A 182 12.24 6.36 -8.40
N ALA A 183 13.45 6.36 -8.98
CA ALA A 183 13.65 6.80 -10.35
C ALA A 183 12.98 5.87 -11.38
N TYR A 184 12.84 4.59 -11.03
CA TYR A 184 12.11 3.62 -11.84
C TYR A 184 10.62 3.60 -11.53
N THR A 185 10.25 3.64 -10.23
CA THR A 185 8.86 3.43 -9.78
C THR A 185 7.98 4.68 -9.93
N CYS A 186 8.50 5.87 -9.58
CA CYS A 186 7.69 7.10 -9.55
C CYS A 186 7.15 7.54 -10.92
N PRO A 187 7.85 7.35 -12.06
CA PRO A 187 7.33 7.74 -13.39
C PRO A 187 6.00 7.06 -13.75
N TYR A 188 5.68 5.89 -13.20
CA TYR A 188 4.38 5.24 -13.43
C TYR A 188 3.18 6.02 -12.88
N GLN A 189 3.39 7.02 -12.00
CA GLN A 189 2.33 7.97 -11.63
C GLN A 189 1.93 8.94 -12.77
N GLU A 190 2.68 9.00 -13.86
CA GLU A 190 2.29 9.76 -15.06
C GLU A 190 1.21 9.04 -15.87
N VAL A 191 1.12 7.71 -15.71
CA VAL A 191 0.23 6.84 -16.49
C VAL A 191 -0.87 6.18 -15.64
N LEU A 192 -0.71 6.12 -14.32
CA LEU A 192 -1.69 5.64 -13.33
C LEU A 192 -1.91 6.69 -12.24
N ASP A 193 -2.94 6.51 -11.40
CA ASP A 193 -3.22 7.44 -10.29
C ASP A 193 -2.20 7.33 -9.16
N GLY A 194 -1.72 6.12 -8.88
CA GLY A 194 -0.72 5.84 -7.87
C GLY A 194 0.01 4.53 -8.11
N VAL A 195 1.02 4.29 -7.30
CA VAL A 195 1.76 3.02 -7.29
C VAL A 195 1.99 2.56 -5.85
N LEU A 196 2.20 1.25 -5.67
CA LEU A 196 2.63 0.68 -4.39
C LEU A 196 4.02 1.22 -4.03
N ASN A 197 4.20 1.67 -2.81
CA ASN A 197 5.40 2.39 -2.35
C ASN A 197 6.54 1.44 -1.99
N TYR A 198 6.97 0.63 -2.96
CA TYR A 198 8.14 -0.24 -2.80
C TYR A 198 9.42 0.55 -2.46
N PRO A 199 9.64 1.79 -2.97
CA PRO A 199 10.78 2.60 -2.52
C PRO A 199 10.83 2.80 -1.00
N ILE A 200 9.69 3.01 -0.34
CA ILE A 200 9.62 3.11 1.13
C ILE A 200 9.61 1.73 1.81
N TYR A 201 9.03 0.70 1.21
CA TYR A 201 8.96 -0.64 1.78
C TYR A 201 10.34 -1.16 2.23
N TYR A 202 11.34 -1.11 1.35
CA TYR A 202 12.66 -1.65 1.66
C TYR A 202 13.37 -0.96 2.83
N PRO A 203 13.52 0.37 2.85
CA PRO A 203 14.15 1.05 3.99
C PRO A 203 13.29 1.01 5.26
N LEU A 204 11.96 0.97 5.16
CA LEU A 204 11.05 0.80 6.30
C LEU A 204 11.25 -0.56 6.97
N LEU A 205 11.25 -1.64 6.17
CA LEU A 205 11.54 -2.99 6.66
C LEU A 205 12.91 -3.04 7.32
N LYS A 206 13.96 -2.55 6.63
CA LYS A 206 15.32 -2.53 7.15
C LYS A 206 15.50 -1.71 8.42
N ALA A 207 14.74 -0.61 8.56
CA ALA A 207 14.81 0.24 9.76
C ALA A 207 14.28 -0.49 11.01
N PHE A 208 13.20 -1.30 10.85
CA PHE A 208 12.48 -1.88 11.99
C PHE A 208 12.58 -3.41 12.11
N GLN A 209 13.18 -4.13 11.17
CA GLN A 209 13.36 -5.58 11.31
C GLN A 209 14.37 -5.98 12.40
N SER A 210 15.16 -5.04 12.90
CA SER A 210 16.12 -5.24 14.00
C SER A 210 16.44 -3.92 14.70
N THR A 211 17.05 -4.02 15.89
CA THR A 211 17.51 -2.85 16.66
C THR A 211 18.78 -2.17 16.08
N SER A 212 19.35 -2.74 15.03
CA SER A 212 20.51 -2.20 14.29
C SER A 212 20.16 -1.66 12.91
N GLY A 213 18.86 -1.50 12.60
CA GLY A 213 18.40 -0.98 11.33
C GLY A 213 18.77 0.49 11.10
N SER A 214 18.83 0.91 9.82
CA SER A 214 19.22 2.28 9.46
C SER A 214 18.04 3.23 9.44
N MET A 215 17.91 4.07 10.45
CA MET A 215 16.94 5.17 10.47
C MET A 215 17.27 6.25 9.45
N SER A 216 18.54 6.49 9.16
CA SER A 216 18.97 7.45 8.15
C SER A 216 18.50 7.07 6.76
N SER A 217 18.58 5.78 6.39
CA SER A 217 18.12 5.33 5.06
C SER A 217 16.62 5.57 4.87
N LEU A 218 15.81 5.33 5.90
CA LEU A 218 14.38 5.62 5.85
C LEU A 218 14.11 7.14 5.74
N TYR A 219 14.79 7.94 6.55
CA TYR A 219 14.69 9.40 6.51
C TYR A 219 15.01 9.96 5.11
N ASP A 220 16.12 9.50 4.54
CA ASP A 220 16.60 9.99 3.25
C ASP A 220 15.64 9.55 2.13
N MET A 221 15.12 8.32 2.18
CA MET A 221 14.16 7.82 1.20
C MET A 221 12.82 8.55 1.25
N ILE A 222 12.31 8.94 2.42
CA ILE A 222 11.09 9.77 2.51
C ILE A 222 11.27 11.07 1.70
N ASN A 223 12.42 11.73 1.84
CA ASN A 223 12.71 12.96 1.09
C ASN A 223 12.88 12.69 -0.40
N THR A 224 13.51 11.56 -0.78
CA THR A 224 13.69 11.18 -2.18
C THR A 224 12.36 10.92 -2.86
N VAL A 225 11.48 10.13 -2.26
CA VAL A 225 10.12 9.84 -2.78
C VAL A 225 9.32 11.13 -2.94
N LYS A 226 9.36 12.03 -1.95
CA LYS A 226 8.69 13.35 -2.03
C LYS A 226 9.20 14.21 -3.18
N SER A 227 10.47 14.11 -3.55
CA SER A 227 11.08 14.93 -4.60
C SER A 227 10.93 14.32 -6.00
N GLN A 228 10.79 12.99 -6.10
CA GLN A 228 10.78 12.28 -7.39
C GLN A 228 9.38 11.84 -7.82
N CYS A 229 8.53 11.42 -6.88
CA CYS A 229 7.17 11.03 -7.22
C CYS A 229 6.27 12.26 -7.44
N ALA A 230 5.32 12.16 -8.36
CA ALA A 230 4.40 13.23 -8.69
C ALA A 230 3.51 13.64 -7.50
N ASP A 231 3.06 12.65 -6.70
CA ASP A 231 2.30 12.86 -5.47
C ASP A 231 2.53 11.71 -4.49
N SER A 232 3.34 11.93 -3.44
CA SER A 232 3.60 10.92 -2.42
C SER A 232 2.36 10.54 -1.59
N THR A 233 1.30 11.34 -1.63
CA THR A 233 0.06 11.08 -0.88
C THR A 233 -0.84 10.05 -1.57
N LEU A 234 -0.59 9.76 -2.84
CA LEU A 234 -1.29 8.76 -3.64
C LEU A 234 -0.56 7.41 -3.74
N LEU A 235 0.54 7.23 -3.00
CA LEU A 235 1.28 5.97 -2.98
C LEU A 235 0.70 5.02 -1.92
N GLY A 236 0.63 3.73 -2.23
CA GLY A 236 0.22 2.71 -1.25
C GLY A 236 1.36 2.32 -0.32
N THR A 237 1.32 2.72 0.94
CA THR A 237 2.40 2.50 1.92
C THR A 237 2.12 1.25 2.76
N PHE A 238 3.07 0.33 2.81
CA PHE A 238 2.97 -0.97 3.48
C PHE A 238 4.34 -1.43 3.99
N VAL A 239 4.38 -2.51 4.81
CA VAL A 239 5.62 -3.16 5.28
C VAL A 239 5.62 -4.67 5.04
N GLU A 240 4.49 -5.25 4.68
CA GLU A 240 4.32 -6.64 4.27
C GLU A 240 3.14 -6.76 3.31
N ASN A 241 3.17 -7.73 2.43
CA ASN A 241 2.10 -8.08 1.53
C ASN A 241 2.12 -9.59 1.23
N HIS A 242 1.32 -10.05 0.29
CA HIS A 242 1.22 -11.47 -0.07
C HIS A 242 2.43 -12.00 -0.88
N ASP A 243 3.33 -11.12 -1.38
CA ASP A 243 4.51 -11.48 -2.16
C ASP A 243 5.81 -11.40 -1.37
N THR A 244 5.74 -10.86 -0.16
CA THR A 244 6.91 -10.68 0.71
C THR A 244 6.73 -11.41 2.04
N PRO A 245 7.83 -11.85 2.68
CA PRO A 245 7.74 -12.43 4.02
C PRO A 245 7.05 -11.47 4.99
N ARG A 246 6.26 -12.03 5.91
CA ARG A 246 5.63 -11.27 7.00
C ARG A 246 6.69 -10.54 7.82
N PHE A 247 6.38 -9.34 8.31
CA PHE A 247 7.30 -8.57 9.17
C PHE A 247 7.75 -9.38 10.40
N ALA A 248 6.84 -10.12 11.01
CA ALA A 248 7.13 -10.94 12.17
C ALA A 248 7.99 -12.19 11.89
N SER A 249 8.28 -12.50 10.61
CA SER A 249 9.27 -13.52 10.24
C SER A 249 10.70 -13.02 10.46
N TYR A 250 10.92 -11.72 10.38
CA TYR A 250 12.23 -11.10 10.62
C TYR A 250 12.49 -10.81 12.09
N THR A 251 11.46 -10.41 12.84
CA THR A 251 11.58 -10.08 14.26
C THR A 251 10.28 -10.35 15.02
N LYS A 252 10.41 -10.87 16.23
CA LYS A 252 9.28 -11.04 17.16
C LYS A 252 9.12 -9.87 18.12
N ASP A 253 9.98 -8.85 18.02
CA ASP A 253 9.91 -7.68 18.88
C ASP A 253 8.68 -6.82 18.55
N MET A 254 7.73 -6.83 19.47
CA MET A 254 6.46 -6.12 19.32
C MET A 254 6.63 -4.60 19.26
N ALA A 255 7.67 -4.03 19.87
CA ALA A 255 7.90 -2.59 19.79
C ALA A 255 8.35 -2.19 18.39
N LEU A 256 9.18 -3.00 17.71
CA LEU A 256 9.57 -2.79 16.32
C LEU A 256 8.36 -2.88 15.39
N ALA A 257 7.51 -3.91 15.56
CA ALA A 257 6.29 -4.07 14.78
C ALA A 257 5.31 -2.90 14.97
N LYS A 258 5.17 -2.39 16.20
CA LYS A 258 4.35 -1.21 16.51
C LYS A 258 4.85 0.07 15.83
N ASN A 259 6.19 0.25 15.76
CA ASN A 259 6.78 1.40 15.06
C ASN A 259 6.55 1.32 13.54
N ALA A 260 6.73 0.14 12.93
CA ALA A 260 6.46 -0.06 11.51
C ALA A 260 4.98 0.21 11.16
N ALA A 261 4.04 -0.32 11.95
CA ALA A 261 2.60 -0.09 11.77
C ALA A 261 2.22 1.40 11.96
N ALA A 262 2.79 2.08 12.96
CA ALA A 262 2.57 3.51 13.18
C ALA A 262 3.11 4.35 12.01
N PHE A 263 4.26 3.98 11.43
CA PHE A 263 4.77 4.63 10.21
C PHE A 263 3.77 4.53 9.06
N ILE A 264 3.31 3.32 8.75
CA ILE A 264 2.37 3.09 7.64
C ILE A 264 1.14 3.99 7.74
N ILE A 265 0.53 4.06 8.92
CA ILE A 265 -0.75 4.75 9.13
C ILE A 265 -0.59 6.27 9.21
N LEU A 266 0.51 6.78 9.79
CA LEU A 266 0.67 8.18 10.12
C LEU A 266 1.58 8.97 9.16
N SER A 267 2.26 8.30 8.23
CA SER A 267 3.04 8.96 7.17
C SER A 267 2.18 9.37 5.96
N ASP A 268 2.81 9.83 4.88
CA ASP A 268 2.14 10.06 3.60
C ASP A 268 1.72 8.75 2.94
N GLY A 269 0.74 8.87 2.06
CA GLY A 269 0.22 7.79 1.28
C GLY A 269 -1.07 7.18 1.81
N ILE A 270 -1.54 6.19 1.10
CA ILE A 270 -2.69 5.35 1.46
C ILE A 270 -2.16 4.20 2.29
N PRO A 271 -2.51 4.13 3.58
CA PRO A 271 -2.00 3.07 4.46
C PRO A 271 -2.61 1.72 4.08
N ILE A 272 -1.75 0.72 3.88
CA ILE A 272 -2.15 -0.65 3.58
C ILE A 272 -1.65 -1.55 4.71
N ILE A 273 -2.58 -2.24 5.38
CA ILE A 273 -2.30 -3.29 6.35
C ILE A 273 -2.70 -4.62 5.72
N TYR A 274 -1.75 -5.52 5.60
CA TYR A 274 -2.00 -6.85 5.06
C TYR A 274 -2.76 -7.70 6.09
N ALA A 275 -3.79 -8.42 5.63
CA ALA A 275 -4.62 -9.26 6.47
C ALA A 275 -3.80 -10.27 7.29
N GLY A 276 -3.93 -10.24 8.62
CA GLY A 276 -3.10 -11.02 9.57
C GLY A 276 -1.93 -10.23 10.17
N GLN A 277 -1.53 -9.08 9.61
CA GLN A 277 -0.51 -8.21 10.22
C GLN A 277 -0.96 -7.74 11.61
N GLU A 278 -2.23 -7.44 11.78
CA GLU A 278 -2.84 -7.06 13.06
C GLU A 278 -2.80 -8.20 14.10
N GLN A 279 -2.57 -9.44 13.65
CA GLN A 279 -2.41 -10.63 14.49
C GLN A 279 -0.94 -11.02 14.69
N HIS A 280 -0.01 -10.27 14.07
CA HIS A 280 1.42 -10.57 14.08
C HIS A 280 1.74 -11.96 13.50
N TYR A 281 1.08 -12.33 12.40
CA TYR A 281 1.40 -13.54 11.66
C TYR A 281 2.83 -13.48 11.13
N SER A 282 3.50 -14.65 11.05
CA SER A 282 4.96 -14.71 10.87
C SER A 282 5.41 -15.67 9.77
N GLY A 283 4.54 -15.98 8.83
CA GLY A 283 4.89 -16.79 7.66
C GLY A 283 6.03 -16.16 6.87
N GLY A 284 6.94 -17.01 6.38
CA GLY A 284 8.08 -16.61 5.57
C GLY A 284 7.68 -16.35 4.10
N ALA A 285 8.33 -17.08 3.17
CA ALA A 285 7.99 -16.96 1.74
C ALA A 285 6.62 -17.58 1.43
N ASP A 286 6.05 -17.22 0.27
CA ASP A 286 4.84 -17.83 -0.29
C ASP A 286 4.99 -19.37 -0.34
N PRO A 287 3.95 -20.15 0.02
CA PRO A 287 2.62 -19.72 0.49
C PRO A 287 2.51 -19.50 2.00
N ALA A 288 3.59 -19.66 2.76
CA ALA A 288 3.54 -19.60 4.22
C ALA A 288 3.19 -18.20 4.76
N ASN A 289 3.46 -17.11 3.99
CA ASN A 289 3.10 -15.73 4.32
C ASN A 289 1.62 -15.39 4.04
N ARG A 290 0.83 -16.35 3.57
CA ARG A 290 -0.60 -16.17 3.22
C ARG A 290 -1.52 -16.88 4.22
N GLU A 291 -1.17 -16.79 5.52
CA GLU A 291 -1.99 -17.39 6.59
C GLU A 291 -3.39 -16.77 6.60
N ALA A 292 -4.38 -17.63 6.75
CA ALA A 292 -5.77 -17.20 6.76
C ALA A 292 -6.16 -16.50 8.07
N VAL A 293 -6.86 -15.37 7.97
CA VAL A 293 -7.22 -14.52 9.12
C VAL A 293 -8.08 -15.28 10.16
N TRP A 294 -8.91 -16.24 9.74
CA TRP A 294 -9.74 -17.03 10.66
C TRP A 294 -8.94 -17.90 11.64
N LEU A 295 -7.66 -18.19 11.36
CA LEU A 295 -6.77 -18.92 12.28
C LEU A 295 -6.59 -18.22 13.62
N SER A 296 -6.75 -16.90 13.66
CA SER A 296 -6.71 -16.09 14.89
C SER A 296 -8.04 -16.06 15.63
N GLY A 297 -9.11 -16.66 15.09
CA GLY A 297 -10.47 -16.45 15.57
C GLY A 297 -10.93 -14.99 15.46
N TYR A 298 -10.33 -14.22 14.54
CA TYR A 298 -10.61 -12.79 14.35
C TYR A 298 -10.42 -11.96 15.63
N SER A 299 -9.34 -12.21 16.38
CA SER A 299 -9.07 -11.54 17.64
C SER A 299 -8.97 -10.02 17.49
N THR A 300 -9.75 -9.30 18.28
CA THR A 300 -9.71 -7.84 18.40
C THR A 300 -8.87 -7.37 19.59
N THR A 301 -8.22 -8.29 20.29
CA THR A 301 -7.49 -8.01 21.53
C THR A 301 -5.98 -8.04 21.38
N SER A 302 -5.46 -8.41 20.20
CA SER A 302 -4.01 -8.38 19.92
C SER A 302 -3.44 -6.98 20.06
N ASP A 303 -2.17 -6.88 20.40
CA ASP A 303 -1.48 -5.62 20.61
C ASP A 303 -1.43 -4.77 19.36
N LEU A 304 -1.17 -5.39 18.19
CA LEU A 304 -1.13 -4.68 16.92
C LEU A 304 -2.54 -4.26 16.47
N TYR A 305 -3.56 -5.10 16.66
CA TYR A 305 -4.94 -4.71 16.37
C TYR A 305 -5.32 -3.41 17.09
N LYS A 306 -5.01 -3.33 18.40
CA LYS A 306 -5.30 -2.14 19.22
C LYS A 306 -4.50 -0.93 18.77
N LEU A 307 -3.20 -1.11 18.49
CA LEU A 307 -2.37 -0.02 18.00
C LEU A 307 -2.88 0.52 16.66
N ILE A 308 -3.17 -0.36 15.70
CA ILE A 308 -3.68 0.00 14.37
C ILE A 308 -5.02 0.74 14.50
N ALA A 309 -5.93 0.24 15.33
CA ALA A 309 -7.22 0.90 15.58
C ALA A 309 -7.03 2.31 16.15
N THR A 310 -6.13 2.48 17.12
CA THR A 310 -5.81 3.79 17.71
C THR A 310 -5.14 4.71 16.69
N ALA A 311 -4.17 4.21 15.92
CA ALA A 311 -3.48 5.01 14.90
C ALA A 311 -4.44 5.47 13.79
N ASN A 312 -5.36 4.63 13.34
CA ASN A 312 -6.41 5.01 12.40
C ASN A 312 -7.37 6.06 12.99
N ALA A 313 -7.74 5.94 14.26
CA ALA A 313 -8.56 6.94 14.94
C ALA A 313 -7.83 8.29 15.05
N ILE A 314 -6.51 8.29 15.34
CA ILE A 314 -5.67 9.49 15.33
C ILE A 314 -5.63 10.13 13.92
N ARG A 315 -5.38 9.32 12.88
CA ARG A 315 -5.39 9.78 11.48
C ARG A 315 -6.75 10.37 11.10
N SER A 316 -7.85 9.70 11.42
CA SER A 316 -9.20 10.18 11.12
C SER A 316 -9.51 11.51 11.84
N HIS A 317 -9.07 11.63 13.09
CA HIS A 317 -9.21 12.89 13.84
C HIS A 317 -8.42 14.02 13.18
N ALA A 318 -7.15 13.78 12.81
CA ALA A 318 -6.33 14.77 12.12
C ALA A 318 -6.95 15.23 10.80
N ILE A 319 -7.47 14.30 9.99
CA ILE A 319 -8.18 14.61 8.74
C ILE A 319 -9.42 15.47 9.00
N SER A 320 -10.18 15.18 10.07
CA SER A 320 -11.38 15.95 10.43
C SER A 320 -11.08 17.39 10.84
N LYS A 321 -9.88 17.66 11.37
CA LYS A 321 -9.45 18.98 11.82
C LYS A 321 -8.64 19.75 10.78
N ASP A 322 -7.94 19.02 9.91
CA ASP A 322 -7.11 19.57 8.84
C ASP A 322 -7.36 18.80 7.54
N PRO A 323 -8.22 19.28 6.64
CA PRO A 323 -8.43 18.66 5.33
C PRO A 323 -7.14 18.57 4.49
N GLY A 324 -6.13 19.42 4.78
CA GLY A 324 -4.81 19.38 4.16
C GLY A 324 -3.93 18.23 4.66
N TYR A 325 -4.33 17.52 5.72
CA TYR A 325 -3.59 16.38 6.24
C TYR A 325 -3.47 15.25 5.21
N VAL A 326 -4.48 15.06 4.38
CA VAL A 326 -4.46 14.20 3.20
C VAL A 326 -4.72 15.08 1.99
N THR A 327 -3.69 15.40 1.23
CA THR A 327 -3.81 16.18 0.00
C THR A 327 -4.23 15.27 -1.15
N TYR A 328 -5.46 14.74 -1.11
CA TYR A 328 -6.03 14.14 -2.30
C TYR A 328 -6.32 15.27 -3.29
N LYS A 329 -5.56 15.35 -4.38
CA LYS A 329 -6.03 16.04 -5.56
C LYS A 329 -7.19 15.21 -6.11
N VAL A 330 -8.42 15.55 -5.69
CA VAL A 330 -9.61 15.03 -6.37
C VAL A 330 -9.45 15.43 -7.82
N ARG A 331 -9.23 14.46 -8.72
CA ARG A 331 -9.33 14.68 -10.15
C ARG A 331 -10.78 15.08 -10.44
N GLY A 332 -11.02 16.39 -10.49
CA GLY A 332 -12.15 16.91 -11.25
C GLY A 332 -11.91 16.47 -12.70
N SER A 333 -12.90 15.82 -13.29
CA SER A 333 -12.92 15.32 -14.66
C SER A 333 -12.04 16.15 -15.61
N HIS A 334 -11.05 15.53 -16.25
CA HIS A 334 -10.38 15.97 -17.46
C HIS A 334 -9.60 17.30 -17.41
N SER A 335 -8.46 17.38 -16.74
CA SER A 335 -7.37 18.27 -17.19
C SER A 335 -6.05 17.97 -16.47
N ARG A 336 -5.11 17.35 -17.19
CA ARG A 336 -3.71 17.11 -16.76
C ARG A 336 -2.83 18.38 -16.70
N LYS A 337 -3.41 19.59 -16.71
CA LYS A 337 -2.64 20.85 -16.86
C LYS A 337 -3.07 21.94 -15.88
N ASP A 338 -2.94 21.76 -14.58
CA ASP A 338 -2.83 22.91 -13.68
C ASP A 338 -2.19 22.49 -12.33
N HIS A 339 -0.87 22.38 -12.33
CA HIS A 339 -0.07 22.21 -11.12
C HIS A 339 0.65 23.52 -10.79
N THR A 340 -0.10 24.55 -10.40
CA THR A 340 0.49 25.71 -9.75
C THR A 340 0.30 25.58 -8.25
N ILE A 341 1.23 24.90 -7.58
CA ILE A 341 1.36 24.97 -6.12
C ILE A 341 1.76 26.41 -5.79
N LYS A 342 0.91 27.13 -5.08
CA LYS A 342 1.28 28.43 -4.49
C LYS A 342 2.42 28.17 -3.51
N GLN A 343 3.64 28.55 -3.90
CA GLN A 343 4.79 28.62 -3.00
C GLN A 343 4.44 29.57 -1.84
N GLY A 344 4.46 29.06 -0.61
CA GLY A 344 4.35 29.89 0.60
C GLY A 344 3.65 29.29 1.80
N LEU A 345 2.89 28.19 1.66
CA LEU A 345 2.35 27.46 2.81
C LEU A 345 3.23 26.21 3.05
N LEU A 346 3.60 25.95 4.32
CA LEU A 346 4.28 24.72 4.69
C LEU A 346 3.43 23.55 4.18
N ASN A 347 4.03 22.72 3.30
CA ASN A 347 3.38 21.58 2.69
C ASN A 347 2.89 20.64 3.83
N PRO A 348 1.59 20.30 3.93
CA PRO A 348 1.06 19.42 4.97
C PRO A 348 1.55 17.97 4.88
N GLN A 349 2.30 17.62 3.83
CA GLN A 349 2.92 16.32 3.66
C GLN A 349 3.84 15.94 4.84
N ASN A 350 4.10 14.65 4.95
CA ASN A 350 5.01 14.09 5.93
C ASN A 350 6.44 14.68 5.78
N ASN A 351 6.88 15.43 6.77
CA ASN A 351 8.20 16.07 6.78
C ASN A 351 9.06 15.44 7.87
N PRO A 352 10.12 14.70 7.51
CA PRO A 352 11.10 14.26 8.49
C PRO A 352 11.80 15.48 9.10
N ILE A 353 11.76 15.59 10.43
CA ILE A 353 12.30 16.74 11.19
C ILE A 353 13.48 16.37 12.10
N TYR A 354 13.68 15.08 12.34
CA TYR A 354 14.76 14.58 13.19
C TYR A 354 15.17 13.18 12.77
N LYS A 355 16.48 12.90 12.87
CA LYS A 355 17.04 11.54 12.84
C LYS A 355 18.26 11.43 13.72
N ASP A 356 18.45 10.26 14.34
CA ASP A 356 19.72 9.78 14.89
C ASP A 356 19.92 8.30 14.52
N THR A 357 20.77 7.59 15.23
CA THR A 357 21.08 6.18 14.95
C THR A 357 19.89 5.24 15.13
N SER A 358 18.94 5.61 16.01
CA SER A 358 17.84 4.73 16.45
C SER A 358 16.46 5.39 16.39
N THR A 359 16.39 6.66 16.04
CA THR A 359 15.14 7.43 16.11
C THR A 359 14.93 8.26 14.84
N ILE A 360 13.70 8.33 14.40
CA ILE A 360 13.21 9.27 13.38
C ILE A 360 12.00 10.02 13.93
N ALA A 361 11.90 11.32 13.65
CA ALA A 361 10.67 12.06 13.92
C ALA A 361 10.16 12.76 12.65
N MET A 362 8.84 12.75 12.51
CA MET A 362 8.13 13.29 11.36
C MET A 362 7.05 14.26 11.82
N ARG A 363 6.84 15.32 11.03
CA ARG A 363 5.75 16.26 11.19
C ARG A 363 4.84 16.18 9.99
N LYS A 364 3.52 16.06 10.21
CA LYS A 364 2.51 16.04 9.16
C LYS A 364 1.28 16.85 9.55
N GLY A 365 0.71 17.58 8.59
CA GLY A 365 -0.43 18.46 8.79
C GLY A 365 -0.04 19.94 8.88
N SER A 366 -1.04 20.82 8.83
CA SER A 366 -0.91 22.27 8.87
C SER A 366 -0.54 22.76 10.26
N ASP A 367 0.06 23.95 10.35
CA ASP A 367 0.40 24.60 11.62
C ASP A 367 -0.82 24.70 12.55
N GLY A 368 -0.65 24.27 13.80
CA GLY A 368 -1.70 24.26 14.83
C GLY A 368 -2.56 22.99 14.86
N ALA A 369 -2.53 22.16 13.80
CA ALA A 369 -3.24 20.87 13.71
C ALA A 369 -2.31 19.71 13.31
N GLN A 370 -0.99 19.97 13.26
CA GLN A 370 -0.01 18.94 12.86
C GLN A 370 0.11 17.83 13.89
N ILE A 371 0.42 16.63 13.37
CA ILE A 371 0.85 15.48 14.17
C ILE A 371 2.38 15.40 14.13
N ILE A 372 2.97 15.10 15.28
CA ILE A 372 4.38 14.70 15.38
C ILE A 372 4.44 13.23 15.72
N THR A 373 5.01 12.44 14.82
CA THR A 373 5.25 11.01 15.01
C THR A 373 6.73 10.77 15.28
N VAL A 374 7.06 10.12 16.40
CA VAL A 374 8.43 9.75 16.78
C VAL A 374 8.53 8.23 16.85
N LEU A 375 9.41 7.66 16.06
CA LEU A 375 9.57 6.22 15.90
C LEU A 375 11.00 5.82 16.30
N SER A 376 11.14 4.62 16.89
CA SER A 376 12.42 4.11 17.37
C SER A 376 12.61 2.64 17.04
N ASN A 377 13.83 2.25 16.68
CA ASN A 377 14.19 0.86 16.53
C ASN A 377 14.98 0.29 17.73
N LEU A 378 14.92 0.93 18.90
CA LEU A 378 15.58 0.41 20.12
C LEU A 378 14.96 -0.91 20.62
N GLY A 379 13.77 -1.29 20.13
CA GLY A 379 13.09 -2.50 20.54
C GLY A 379 12.53 -2.44 21.97
N ALA A 380 11.85 -3.51 22.39
CA ALA A 380 11.15 -3.58 23.67
C ALA A 380 12.09 -3.46 24.89
N SER A 381 13.36 -3.80 24.73
CA SER A 381 14.39 -3.63 25.78
C SER A 381 15.07 -2.26 25.77
N GLY A 382 14.67 -1.35 24.89
CA GLY A 382 15.23 0.00 24.79
C GLY A 382 15.10 0.79 26.08
N SER A 383 16.20 1.43 26.49
CA SER A 383 16.24 2.26 27.70
C SER A 383 15.31 3.46 27.62
N SER A 384 14.78 3.89 28.77
CA SER A 384 13.99 5.12 28.84
C SER A 384 14.91 6.35 28.82
N TYR A 385 14.53 7.37 28.06
CA TYR A 385 15.19 8.68 27.99
C TYR A 385 14.19 9.75 27.51
N THR A 386 14.59 11.01 27.66
CA THR A 386 13.81 12.13 27.11
C THR A 386 14.54 12.69 25.89
N LEU A 387 13.88 12.63 24.72
CA LEU A 387 14.36 13.28 23.50
C LEU A 387 13.89 14.73 23.49
N SER A 388 14.81 15.69 23.38
CA SER A 388 14.49 17.11 23.21
C SER A 388 14.31 17.41 21.71
N LEU A 389 13.04 17.42 21.22
CA LEU A 389 12.70 17.45 19.80
C LEU A 389 12.36 18.88 19.35
N GLY A 390 13.16 19.43 18.44
CA GLY A 390 12.91 20.70 17.75
C GLY A 390 12.23 20.52 16.39
N GLY A 391 11.91 21.63 15.73
CA GLY A 391 11.35 21.61 14.36
C GLY A 391 9.88 21.17 14.27
N THR A 392 9.19 21.07 15.39
CA THR A 392 7.81 20.56 15.49
C THR A 392 6.76 21.54 15.00
N GLY A 393 7.06 22.86 15.03
CA GLY A 393 6.09 23.94 14.74
C GLY A 393 5.13 24.23 15.89
N TYR A 394 5.34 23.63 17.08
CA TYR A 394 4.58 23.97 18.28
C TYR A 394 5.18 25.16 19.02
N GLU A 395 4.33 25.91 19.70
CA GLU A 395 4.76 27.11 20.44
C GLU A 395 5.22 26.77 21.87
N ALA A 396 6.13 27.58 22.41
CA ALA A 396 6.57 27.46 23.79
C ALA A 396 5.38 27.56 24.77
N GLY A 397 5.33 26.64 25.73
CA GLY A 397 4.22 26.55 26.70
C GLY A 397 2.98 25.81 26.19
N GLN A 398 2.91 25.45 24.91
CA GLN A 398 1.77 24.70 24.36
C GLN A 398 1.66 23.32 25.02
N GLN A 399 0.43 22.92 25.35
CA GLN A 399 0.11 21.61 25.88
C GLN A 399 -0.14 20.61 24.71
N LEU A 400 0.55 19.48 24.75
CA LEU A 400 0.44 18.41 23.80
C LEU A 400 0.02 17.11 24.50
N THR A 401 -0.81 16.33 23.85
CA THR A 401 -1.18 14.98 24.30
C THR A 401 -0.42 13.95 23.48
N GLU A 402 0.24 13.03 24.16
CA GLU A 402 0.79 11.81 23.57
C GLU A 402 -0.37 10.82 23.34
N MET A 403 -0.68 10.51 22.08
CA MET A 403 -1.96 9.95 21.66
C MET A 403 -2.09 8.43 21.91
N PHE A 404 -1.00 7.71 22.15
CA PHE A 404 -1.07 6.29 22.51
C PHE A 404 -1.21 6.06 24.03
N SER A 405 -0.69 6.97 24.85
CA SER A 405 -0.73 6.85 26.32
C SER A 405 -1.68 7.82 27.00
N CYS A 406 -2.20 8.80 26.26
CA CYS A 406 -3.03 9.90 26.76
C CYS A 406 -2.34 10.76 27.86
N THR A 407 -1.02 10.77 27.89
CA THR A 407 -0.24 11.63 28.78
C THR A 407 0.01 12.99 28.14
N THR A 408 0.11 14.04 28.95
CA THR A 408 0.37 15.39 28.46
C THR A 408 1.84 15.78 28.67
N VAL A 409 2.37 16.56 27.72
CA VAL A 409 3.66 17.23 27.84
C VAL A 409 3.51 18.71 27.52
N THR A 410 4.38 19.54 28.05
CA THR A 410 4.44 20.97 27.74
C THR A 410 5.66 21.26 26.89
N VAL A 411 5.46 22.00 25.81
CA VAL A 411 6.58 22.49 24.98
C VAL A 411 7.47 23.42 25.81
N GLY A 412 8.77 23.16 25.79
CA GLY A 412 9.75 23.95 26.56
C GLY A 412 9.80 25.42 26.12
N SER A 413 10.37 26.27 26.99
CA SER A 413 10.59 27.69 26.66
C SER A 413 11.54 27.90 25.47
N ASP A 414 12.31 26.88 25.09
CA ASP A 414 13.15 26.82 23.91
C ASP A 414 12.44 26.34 22.63
N GLY A 415 11.11 26.13 22.71
CA GLY A 415 10.27 25.64 21.61
C GLY A 415 10.42 24.15 21.31
N LYS A 416 11.11 23.38 22.16
CA LYS A 416 11.30 21.93 21.95
C LYS A 416 10.29 21.11 22.75
N VAL A 417 9.91 19.97 22.17
CA VAL A 417 9.03 18.99 22.81
C VAL A 417 9.86 17.99 23.60
N PRO A 418 9.64 17.83 24.92
CA PRO A 418 10.28 16.79 25.71
C PRO A 418 9.57 15.44 25.45
N VAL A 419 10.09 14.64 24.54
CA VAL A 419 9.47 13.35 24.14
C VAL A 419 9.91 12.25 25.11
N PRO A 420 9.01 11.64 25.91
CA PRO A 420 9.36 10.57 26.83
C PRO A 420 9.46 9.23 26.07
N MET A 421 10.65 8.87 25.64
CA MET A 421 10.94 7.60 25.00
C MET A 421 11.11 6.49 26.04
N ALA A 422 10.41 5.36 25.85
CA ALA A 422 10.51 4.20 26.73
C ALA A 422 10.15 2.93 25.96
N SER A 423 10.86 1.83 26.25
CA SER A 423 10.61 0.49 25.70
C SER A 423 10.52 0.46 24.16
N GLY A 424 11.26 1.35 23.49
CA GLY A 424 11.26 1.48 22.03
C GLY A 424 9.89 1.71 21.37
N LEU A 425 8.88 2.13 22.13
CA LEU A 425 7.52 2.32 21.61
C LEU A 425 7.40 3.62 20.79
N PRO A 426 6.54 3.65 19.76
CA PRO A 426 6.25 4.86 19.01
C PRO A 426 5.59 5.92 19.91
N ARG A 427 5.79 7.21 19.60
CA ARG A 427 5.13 8.35 20.25
C ARG A 427 4.46 9.21 19.20
N VAL A 428 3.26 9.68 19.51
CA VAL A 428 2.47 10.52 18.63
C VAL A 428 1.89 11.70 19.41
N PHE A 429 2.23 12.92 19.01
CA PHE A 429 1.79 14.12 19.70
C PHE A 429 0.80 14.92 18.85
N TYR A 430 -0.22 15.42 19.52
CA TYR A 430 -1.23 16.32 18.97
C TYR A 430 -1.53 17.44 19.95
N PRO A 431 -1.89 18.67 19.50
CA PRO A 431 -2.30 19.76 20.41
C PRO A 431 -3.48 19.37 21.29
N THR A 432 -3.32 19.45 22.61
CA THR A 432 -4.38 19.07 23.57
C THR A 432 -5.67 19.87 23.33
N ALA A 433 -5.57 21.15 23.01
CA ALA A 433 -6.72 21.99 22.70
C ALA A 433 -7.49 21.56 21.43
N GLY A 434 -6.84 20.79 20.54
CA GLY A 434 -7.44 20.27 19.30
C GLY A 434 -8.22 18.97 19.48
N LEU A 435 -8.20 18.32 20.66
CA LEU A 435 -8.79 17.00 20.88
C LEU A 435 -10.32 16.99 21.01
N ASN A 436 -10.96 18.14 21.03
CA ASN A 436 -12.42 18.19 21.10
C ASN A 436 -13.06 17.41 19.94
N GLY A 437 -13.89 16.41 20.28
CA GLY A 437 -14.51 15.47 19.33
C GLY A 437 -13.59 14.31 18.91
N SER A 438 -12.41 14.15 19.51
CA SER A 438 -11.59 12.96 19.35
C SER A 438 -12.25 11.74 20.01
N THR A 439 -12.04 10.56 19.45
CA THR A 439 -12.36 9.26 20.07
C THR A 439 -11.15 8.67 20.80
N VAL A 440 -10.01 9.38 20.76
CA VAL A 440 -8.76 8.98 21.40
C VAL A 440 -8.44 10.03 22.49
N CYS A 441 -8.09 9.58 23.67
CA CYS A 441 -7.70 10.44 24.81
C CYS A 441 -8.79 11.46 25.24
N THR A 442 -10.04 10.99 25.29
CA THR A 442 -11.20 11.79 25.79
C THR A 442 -11.35 11.71 27.29
#